data_459cfa6207c200c7732ce0870caf6053
#
_entry.id   459cfa6207c200c7732ce0870caf6053
#
_cell.length_a   1.000
_cell.length_b   1.000
_cell.length_c   1.000
_cell.angle_alpha   90.00
_cell.angle_beta   90.00
_cell.angle_gamma   90.00
#
_symmetry.space_group_name_H-M   'P 1'
#
loop_
_entity.id
_entity.type
_entity.pdbx_description
1 polymer ?
#
loop_
_entity_poly.entity_id
_entity_poly.type
_entity_poly.pdbx_seq_one_letter_code
_entity_poly.pdbx_strand_id
1 'polypeptide(L)'
;MQKALCTTLLAAGMASADLLTIEVDGIADPAFGSFSGQLFLDTDTGALTGQTVLPQLFGSTIDFNGSFGGEGTSGETSQGSVTGPSYQGIGTLTVPFTGQFDWNFDVVFGSGVSIGDAGLGVVNLQGFDPINQGALDANLSFNYTVVPAPGAIALLGIAGLGRRSRS
;
A
#
# COMPACT_ATOMS: atom_id res chain seq x y z
N MET A 1 -34.20 -2.25 34.10
CA MET A 1 -33.68 -1.20 33.21
C MET A 1 -32.19 -1.43 32.88
N GLN A 2 -31.84 -2.60 32.32
CA GLN A 2 -30.40 -2.93 32.06
C GLN A 2 -30.16 -3.61 30.70
N LYS A 3 -31.09 -3.50 29.75
CA LYS A 3 -30.96 -4.13 28.41
C LYS A 3 -30.59 -3.16 27.25
N ALA A 4 -30.51 -1.86 27.54
CA ALA A 4 -30.27 -0.87 26.47
C ALA A 4 -28.78 -0.50 26.26
N LEU A 5 -27.84 -0.90 27.14
CA LEU A 5 -26.45 -0.49 27.10
C LEU A 5 -25.54 -1.38 26.22
N CYS A 6 -26.04 -2.57 25.85
CA CYS A 6 -25.22 -3.55 25.11
C CYS A 6 -25.23 -3.36 23.57
N THR A 7 -26.21 -2.63 23.05
CA THR A 7 -26.43 -2.50 21.61
C THR A 7 -25.61 -1.34 21.01
N THR A 8 -25.26 -0.34 21.81
CA THR A 8 -24.52 0.85 21.33
C THR A 8 -23.01 0.61 21.22
N LEU A 9 -22.46 -0.37 21.94
CA LEU A 9 -21.02 -0.69 21.85
C LEU A 9 -20.67 -1.52 20.59
N LEU A 10 -21.64 -2.27 20.03
CA LEU A 10 -21.39 -3.07 18.82
C LEU A 10 -21.32 -2.20 17.56
N ALA A 11 -22.03 -1.08 17.52
CA ALA A 11 -22.04 -0.19 16.34
C ALA A 11 -20.76 0.66 16.22
N ALA A 12 -20.10 0.95 17.33
CA ALA A 12 -18.84 1.73 17.32
C ALA A 12 -17.61 0.89 16.93
N GLY A 13 -17.72 -0.44 16.99
CA GLY A 13 -16.61 -1.35 16.63
C GLY A 13 -16.52 -1.72 15.16
N MET A 14 -17.51 -1.36 14.35
CA MET A 14 -17.53 -1.71 12.92
C MET A 14 -16.94 -0.63 12.01
N ALA A 15 -16.62 0.54 12.54
CA ALA A 15 -16.09 1.67 11.75
C ALA A 15 -14.57 1.62 11.50
N SER A 16 -13.85 0.59 11.94
CA SER A 16 -12.40 0.48 11.75
C SER A 16 -11.99 -0.64 10.76
N ALA A 17 -12.95 -1.18 10.01
CA ALA A 17 -12.68 -2.28 9.07
C ALA A 17 -12.24 -1.81 7.67
N ASP A 18 -12.16 -0.51 7.46
CA ASP A 18 -12.03 0.09 6.13
C ASP A 18 -10.58 0.41 5.75
N LEU A 19 -9.64 0.20 6.68
CA LEU A 19 -8.21 0.38 6.40
C LEU A 19 -7.54 -0.98 6.15
N LEU A 20 -6.96 -1.14 4.97
CA LEU A 20 -6.17 -2.31 4.60
C LEU A 20 -4.69 -1.97 4.64
N THR A 21 -3.88 -2.93 5.02
CA THR A 21 -2.43 -2.86 4.88
C THR A 21 -2.00 -3.72 3.69
N ILE A 22 -1.24 -3.17 2.78
CA ILE A 22 -0.66 -3.86 1.63
C ILE A 22 0.85 -3.93 1.89
N GLU A 23 1.33 -5.11 2.18
CA GLU A 23 2.75 -5.37 2.28
C GLU A 23 3.32 -5.51 0.87
N VAL A 24 4.40 -4.80 0.57
CA VAL A 24 5.02 -4.81 -0.75
C VAL A 24 6.50 -5.15 -0.65
N ASP A 25 6.97 -5.99 -1.57
CA ASP A 25 8.38 -6.25 -1.79
C ASP A 25 8.66 -6.42 -3.28
N GLY A 26 9.72 -5.82 -3.76
CA GLY A 26 10.01 -5.82 -5.18
C GLY A 26 11.50 -5.68 -5.47
N ILE A 27 11.80 -5.94 -6.74
CA ILE A 27 13.11 -5.65 -7.30
C ILE A 27 12.90 -4.44 -8.21
N ALA A 28 13.33 -3.28 -7.74
CA ALA A 28 13.51 -2.14 -8.63
C ALA A 28 14.56 -2.52 -9.68
N ASP A 29 14.52 -1.84 -10.83
CA ASP A 29 15.57 -1.88 -11.85
C ASP A 29 16.96 -2.05 -11.19
N PRO A 30 17.92 -2.74 -11.84
CA PRO A 30 19.29 -2.92 -11.32
C PRO A 30 19.95 -1.67 -10.76
N ALA A 31 19.50 -0.48 -11.15
CA ALA A 31 19.99 0.79 -10.64
C ALA A 31 19.53 1.10 -9.21
N PHE A 32 18.33 0.66 -8.80
CA PHE A 32 17.72 1.01 -7.50
C PHE A 32 17.68 -0.16 -6.50
N GLY A 33 17.96 -1.38 -6.97
CA GLY A 33 17.96 -2.58 -6.15
C GLY A 33 16.58 -3.03 -5.68
N SER A 34 16.52 -3.73 -4.56
CA SER A 34 15.24 -4.15 -3.96
C SER A 34 14.60 -3.01 -3.18
N PHE A 35 13.27 -3.05 -3.10
CA PHE A 35 12.50 -2.18 -2.22
C PHE A 35 11.46 -3.00 -1.44
N SER A 36 11.10 -2.51 -0.27
CA SER A 36 10.03 -3.11 0.54
C SER A 36 9.34 -2.03 1.37
N GLY A 37 8.11 -2.30 1.77
CA GLY A 37 7.37 -1.35 2.60
C GLY A 37 5.94 -1.76 2.84
N GLN A 38 5.17 -0.81 3.32
CA GLN A 38 3.74 -0.97 3.56
C GLN A 38 2.97 0.21 2.96
N LEU A 39 1.89 -0.13 2.25
CA LEU A 39 0.91 0.83 1.80
C LEU A 39 -0.38 0.63 2.61
N PHE A 40 -1.11 1.69 2.81
CA PHE A 40 -2.38 1.71 3.54
C PHE A 40 -3.47 2.20 2.60
N LEU A 41 -4.47 1.36 2.39
CA LEU A 41 -5.63 1.67 1.57
C LEU A 41 -6.84 1.93 2.47
N ASP A 42 -7.40 3.11 2.37
CA ASP A 42 -8.72 3.43 2.89
C ASP A 42 -9.76 3.06 1.82
N THR A 43 -10.51 2.00 2.07
CA THR A 43 -11.48 1.46 1.09
C THR A 43 -12.71 2.35 0.92
N ASP A 44 -13.03 3.21 1.87
CA ASP A 44 -14.17 4.14 1.80
C ASP A 44 -13.87 5.33 0.92
N THR A 45 -12.67 5.88 1.04
CA THR A 45 -12.24 7.07 0.28
C THR A 45 -11.46 6.72 -0.98
N GLY A 46 -10.93 5.51 -1.07
CA GLY A 46 -10.00 5.09 -2.12
C GLY A 46 -8.60 5.72 -1.97
N ALA A 47 -8.29 6.31 -0.82
CA ALA A 47 -6.98 6.91 -0.58
C ALA A 47 -5.92 5.82 -0.35
N LEU A 48 -4.78 5.95 -1.06
CA LEU A 48 -3.62 5.10 -0.89
C LEU A 48 -2.46 5.93 -0.35
N THR A 49 -1.94 5.54 0.81
CA THR A 49 -0.77 6.18 1.44
C THR A 49 0.22 5.12 1.88
N GLY A 50 1.43 5.51 2.24
CA GLY A 50 2.41 4.58 2.82
C GLY A 50 3.83 4.91 2.44
N GLN A 51 4.74 3.99 2.77
CA GLN A 51 6.15 4.22 2.56
C GLN A 51 6.85 2.93 2.11
N THR A 52 7.78 3.07 1.19
CA THR A 52 8.75 2.01 0.85
C THR A 52 10.17 2.49 1.12
N VAL A 53 11.06 1.53 1.38
CA VAL A 53 12.47 1.78 1.61
C VAL A 53 13.28 1.16 0.47
N LEU A 54 14.29 1.90 0.01
CA LEU A 54 15.27 1.46 -0.98
C LEU A 54 16.65 1.32 -0.28
N PRO A 55 16.96 0.14 0.28
CA PRO A 55 18.19 -0.03 1.07
C PRO A 55 19.46 0.23 0.27
N GLN A 56 19.47 -0.14 -1.01
CA GLN A 56 20.62 0.02 -1.89
C GLN A 56 20.82 1.47 -2.34
N LEU A 57 19.80 2.32 -2.23
CA LEU A 57 19.89 3.74 -2.45
C LEU A 57 20.09 4.48 -1.12
N PHE A 58 21.13 4.12 -0.37
CA PHE A 58 21.48 4.73 0.92
C PHE A 58 20.36 4.74 1.97
N GLY A 59 19.40 3.80 1.89
CA GLY A 59 18.23 3.78 2.76
C GLY A 59 17.22 4.89 2.45
N SER A 60 17.16 5.34 1.21
CA SER A 60 16.15 6.29 0.75
C SER A 60 14.74 5.74 0.94
N THR A 61 13.78 6.63 1.09
CA THR A 61 12.36 6.27 1.22
C THR A 61 11.53 6.92 0.14
N ILE A 62 10.45 6.24 -0.27
CA ILE A 62 9.40 6.85 -1.09
C ILE A 62 8.13 6.87 -0.26
N ASP A 63 7.63 8.06 0.03
CA ASP A 63 6.33 8.28 0.67
C ASP A 63 5.26 8.43 -0.41
N PHE A 64 4.27 7.54 -0.42
CA PHE A 64 3.18 7.53 -1.40
C PHE A 64 1.95 8.25 -0.85
N ASN A 65 1.34 9.09 -1.69
CA ASN A 65 0.08 9.76 -1.42
C ASN A 65 -0.74 9.83 -2.71
N GLY A 66 -1.78 9.03 -2.81
CA GLY A 66 -2.59 8.92 -4.01
C GLY A 66 -4.02 8.49 -3.74
N SER A 67 -4.74 8.27 -4.81
CA SER A 67 -6.15 7.87 -4.77
C SER A 67 -6.49 6.91 -5.90
N PHE A 68 -7.62 6.21 -5.75
CA PHE A 68 -8.13 5.28 -6.75
C PHE A 68 -8.34 5.97 -8.09
N GLY A 69 -7.70 5.46 -9.13
CA GLY A 69 -7.75 5.94 -10.50
C GLY A 69 -8.70 5.14 -11.42
N GLY A 70 -9.24 4.02 -10.94
CA GLY A 70 -10.07 3.11 -11.71
C GLY A 70 -9.39 1.77 -11.97
N GLU A 71 -9.91 1.02 -12.93
CA GLU A 71 -9.24 -0.17 -13.45
C GLU A 71 -8.23 0.25 -14.52
N GLY A 72 -7.03 -0.31 -14.47
CA GLY A 72 -5.94 0.05 -15.37
C GLY A 72 -5.11 -1.16 -15.81
N THR A 73 -4.28 -0.94 -16.81
CA THR A 73 -3.23 -1.89 -17.22
C THR A 73 -1.89 -1.18 -17.08
N SER A 74 -0.97 -1.81 -16.37
CA SER A 74 0.36 -1.25 -16.14
C SER A 74 1.22 -1.23 -17.42
N GLY A 75 2.30 -0.49 -17.37
CA GLY A 75 3.40 -0.63 -18.34
C GLY A 75 4.02 -2.03 -18.26
N GLU A 76 4.75 -2.37 -19.32
CA GLU A 76 5.45 -3.67 -19.42
C GLU A 76 6.67 -3.68 -18.50
N THR A 77 6.90 -4.82 -17.84
CA THR A 77 8.09 -5.08 -17.02
C THR A 77 8.74 -6.40 -17.46
N SER A 78 9.88 -6.75 -16.88
CA SER A 78 10.50 -8.07 -17.09
C SER A 78 9.61 -9.24 -16.64
N GLN A 79 8.61 -9.00 -15.80
CA GLN A 79 7.62 -9.97 -15.33
C GLN A 79 6.29 -9.87 -16.08
N GLY A 80 6.20 -9.00 -17.07
CA GLY A 80 5.00 -8.70 -17.84
C GLY A 80 4.26 -7.47 -17.34
N SER A 81 3.07 -7.23 -17.89
CA SER A 81 2.12 -6.22 -17.43
C SER A 81 1.02 -6.86 -16.59
N VAL A 82 0.37 -6.07 -15.75
CA VAL A 82 -0.77 -6.48 -14.93
C VAL A 82 -1.99 -5.59 -15.21
N THR A 83 -3.18 -6.13 -15.03
CA THR A 83 -4.46 -5.40 -15.14
C THR A 83 -5.23 -5.57 -13.85
N GLY A 84 -5.76 -4.48 -13.32
CA GLY A 84 -6.52 -4.46 -12.07
C GLY A 84 -6.72 -3.05 -11.53
N PRO A 85 -7.09 -2.92 -10.24
CA PRO A 85 -7.26 -1.62 -9.59
C PRO A 85 -5.97 -0.81 -9.62
N SER A 86 -6.12 0.44 -10.06
CA SER A 86 -5.04 1.42 -10.23
C SER A 86 -5.20 2.57 -9.23
N TYR A 87 -4.07 3.05 -8.70
CA TYR A 87 -4.00 4.19 -7.81
C TYR A 87 -2.92 5.14 -8.28
N GLN A 88 -3.23 6.43 -8.32
CA GLN A 88 -2.36 7.45 -8.89
C GLN A 88 -2.14 8.59 -7.90
N GLY A 89 -0.97 9.20 -7.92
CA GLY A 89 -0.66 10.31 -7.03
C GLY A 89 0.78 10.77 -7.09
N ILE A 90 1.23 11.32 -5.98
CA ILE A 90 2.60 11.81 -5.80
C ILE A 90 3.33 10.90 -4.82
N GLY A 91 4.50 10.45 -5.24
CA GLY A 91 5.50 9.80 -4.40
C GLY A 91 6.63 10.79 -4.12
N THR A 92 6.96 11.00 -2.85
CA THR A 92 8.08 11.84 -2.46
C THR A 92 9.28 10.97 -2.12
N LEU A 93 10.27 10.95 -3.02
CA LEU A 93 11.56 10.29 -2.77
C LEU A 93 12.39 11.16 -1.83
N THR A 94 12.78 10.62 -0.69
CA THR A 94 13.72 11.25 0.24
C THR A 94 15.06 10.53 0.16
N VAL A 95 16.08 11.22 -0.34
CA VAL A 95 17.46 10.70 -0.43
C VAL A 95 18.29 11.36 0.68
N PRO A 96 18.88 10.58 1.60
CA PRO A 96 19.73 11.12 2.66
C PRO A 96 20.83 12.01 2.10
N PHE A 97 21.01 13.19 2.72
CA PHE A 97 22.01 14.22 2.36
C PHE A 97 21.82 14.90 1.01
N THR A 98 20.87 14.46 0.19
CA THR A 98 20.64 15.02 -1.16
C THR A 98 19.38 15.87 -1.20
N GLY A 99 18.30 15.42 -0.58
CA GLY A 99 17.03 16.15 -0.51
C GLY A 99 15.81 15.31 -0.84
N GLN A 100 14.72 16.01 -1.17
CA GLN A 100 13.44 15.41 -1.53
C GLN A 100 13.10 15.72 -3.00
N PHE A 101 12.49 14.75 -3.66
CA PHE A 101 12.10 14.82 -5.06
C PHE A 101 10.70 14.25 -5.20
N ASP A 102 9.79 14.99 -5.83
CA ASP A 102 8.43 14.51 -6.08
C ASP A 102 8.38 13.78 -7.42
N TRP A 103 7.78 12.60 -7.41
CA TRP A 103 7.52 11.76 -8.56
C TRP A 103 6.03 11.53 -8.70
N ASN A 104 5.52 11.54 -9.93
CA ASN A 104 4.19 10.98 -10.18
C ASN A 104 4.29 9.46 -10.12
N PHE A 105 3.28 8.81 -9.54
CA PHE A 105 3.17 7.36 -9.59
C PHE A 105 1.79 6.91 -10.11
N ASP A 106 1.81 5.77 -10.75
CA ASP A 106 0.63 4.97 -11.08
C ASP A 106 0.94 3.52 -10.70
N VAL A 107 0.20 2.98 -9.75
CA VAL A 107 0.36 1.61 -9.27
C VAL A 107 -0.85 0.78 -9.64
N VAL A 108 -0.63 -0.41 -10.22
CA VAL A 108 -1.67 -1.37 -10.61
C VAL A 108 -1.46 -2.68 -9.87
N PHE A 109 -2.51 -3.20 -9.22
CA PHE A 109 -2.51 -4.46 -8.48
C PHE A 109 -3.21 -5.56 -9.29
N GLY A 110 -2.45 -6.57 -9.73
CA GLY A 110 -2.94 -7.55 -10.70
C GLY A 110 -3.97 -8.58 -10.19
N SER A 111 -4.15 -8.69 -8.88
CA SER A 111 -5.08 -9.68 -8.27
C SER A 111 -6.13 -9.05 -7.37
N GLY A 112 -6.27 -7.73 -7.43
CA GLY A 112 -7.17 -6.99 -6.54
C GLY A 112 -6.53 -6.55 -5.23
N VAL A 113 -7.33 -5.89 -4.37
CA VAL A 113 -6.89 -5.31 -3.09
C VAL A 113 -7.87 -5.62 -1.95
N SER A 114 -8.34 -6.84 -1.89
CA SER A 114 -9.16 -7.34 -0.78
C SER A 114 -8.32 -8.13 0.22
N ILE A 115 -8.79 -8.26 1.46
CA ILE A 115 -8.07 -9.05 2.49
C ILE A 115 -7.80 -10.46 1.98
N GLY A 116 -6.54 -10.85 1.99
CA GLY A 116 -6.06 -12.15 1.53
C GLY A 116 -5.64 -12.18 0.06
N ASP A 117 -5.87 -11.09 -0.70
CA ASP A 117 -5.32 -10.99 -2.05
C ASP A 117 -3.79 -10.89 -1.99
N ALA A 118 -3.16 -11.52 -2.94
CA ALA A 118 -1.72 -11.47 -3.13
C ALA A 118 -1.38 -11.66 -4.61
N GLY A 119 -0.32 -11.06 -5.07
CA GLY A 119 0.06 -11.19 -6.47
C GLY A 119 1.15 -10.24 -6.91
N LEU A 120 1.22 -10.07 -8.22
CA LEU A 120 2.12 -9.13 -8.86
C LEU A 120 1.45 -7.76 -8.98
N GLY A 121 2.17 -6.73 -8.57
CA GLY A 121 1.84 -5.34 -8.86
C GLY A 121 2.93 -4.69 -9.69
N VAL A 122 2.58 -3.61 -10.35
CA VAL A 122 3.53 -2.76 -11.09
C VAL A 122 3.29 -1.31 -10.72
N VAL A 123 4.35 -0.59 -10.41
CA VAL A 123 4.32 0.86 -10.24
C VAL A 123 5.10 1.53 -11.38
N ASN A 124 4.48 2.48 -12.05
CA ASN A 124 5.16 3.43 -12.92
C ASN A 124 5.55 4.65 -12.08
N LEU A 125 6.80 5.06 -12.18
CA LEU A 125 7.35 6.25 -11.52
C LEU A 125 7.85 7.21 -12.58
N GLN A 126 7.34 8.45 -12.55
CA GLN A 126 7.74 9.49 -13.49
C GLN A 126 8.17 10.75 -12.75
N GLY A 127 9.35 11.28 -13.08
CA GLY A 127 9.84 12.49 -12.44
C GLY A 127 11.29 12.79 -12.77
N PHE A 128 11.99 13.38 -11.81
CA PHE A 128 13.42 13.67 -11.94
C PHE A 128 14.25 12.59 -11.23
N ASP A 129 15.23 12.03 -11.95
CA ASP A 129 16.21 11.11 -11.37
C ASP A 129 17.38 11.91 -10.78
N PRO A 130 17.50 11.94 -9.44
CA PRO A 130 18.56 12.71 -8.79
C PRO A 130 19.95 12.08 -8.96
N ILE A 131 20.04 10.82 -9.36
CA ILE A 131 21.31 10.10 -9.54
C ILE A 131 21.89 10.39 -10.91
N ASN A 132 21.08 10.20 -11.96
CA ASN A 132 21.51 10.39 -13.33
C ASN A 132 21.24 11.82 -13.83
N GLN A 133 20.63 12.68 -13.01
CA GLN A 133 20.28 14.06 -13.31
C GLN A 133 19.46 14.21 -14.61
N GLY A 134 18.51 13.31 -14.80
CA GLY A 134 17.67 13.24 -15.98
C GLY A 134 16.19 12.99 -15.67
N ALA A 135 15.41 12.75 -16.71
CA ALA A 135 14.04 12.30 -16.55
C ALA A 135 14.02 10.83 -16.15
N LEU A 136 13.17 10.48 -15.17
CA LEU A 136 12.83 9.12 -14.81
C LEU A 136 11.48 8.76 -15.41
N ASP A 137 11.41 7.61 -16.06
CA ASP A 137 10.17 6.92 -16.43
C ASP A 137 10.47 5.42 -16.30
N ALA A 138 10.02 4.83 -15.19
CA ALA A 138 10.36 3.46 -14.84
C ALA A 138 9.12 2.66 -14.42
N ASN A 139 8.99 1.45 -14.97
CA ASN A 139 8.02 0.46 -14.53
C ASN A 139 8.73 -0.56 -13.63
N LEU A 140 8.30 -0.64 -12.37
CA LEU A 140 8.88 -1.51 -11.36
C LEU A 140 7.85 -2.55 -10.94
N SER A 141 8.21 -3.83 -11.03
CA SER A 141 7.35 -4.92 -10.54
C SER A 141 7.62 -5.22 -9.07
N PHE A 142 6.58 -5.61 -8.35
CA PHE A 142 6.66 -6.01 -6.95
C PHE A 142 5.63 -7.10 -6.64
N ASN A 143 5.92 -7.91 -5.63
CA ASN A 143 4.93 -8.77 -5.02
C ASN A 143 4.20 -8.00 -3.92
N TYR A 144 2.94 -8.33 -3.72
CA TYR A 144 2.17 -7.75 -2.63
C TYR A 144 1.29 -8.78 -1.94
N THR A 145 0.93 -8.47 -0.69
CA THR A 145 -0.06 -9.21 0.09
C THR A 145 -0.92 -8.22 0.87
N VAL A 146 -2.25 -8.39 0.77
CA VAL A 146 -3.21 -7.55 1.48
C VAL A 146 -3.58 -8.19 2.81
N VAL A 147 -3.32 -7.50 3.90
CA VAL A 147 -3.60 -7.95 5.26
C VAL A 147 -4.53 -6.96 5.98
N PRO A 148 -5.30 -7.42 6.99
CA PRO A 148 -6.07 -6.51 7.83
C PRO A 148 -5.12 -5.51 8.53
N ALA A 149 -5.54 -4.25 8.68
CA ALA A 149 -4.78 -3.31 9.48
C ALA A 149 -4.59 -3.83 10.92
N PRO A 150 -3.45 -3.57 11.55
CA PRO A 150 -3.11 -4.13 12.87
C PRO A 150 -4.18 -3.93 13.94
N GLY A 151 -4.90 -2.81 13.92
CA GLY A 151 -6.02 -2.51 14.82
C GLY A 151 -7.23 -3.43 14.64
N ALA A 152 -7.50 -3.91 13.43
CA ALA A 152 -8.62 -4.82 13.14
C ALA A 152 -8.41 -6.20 13.76
N ILE A 153 -7.18 -6.70 13.77
CA ILE A 153 -6.82 -8.00 14.40
C ILE A 153 -7.00 -7.95 15.91
N ALA A 154 -6.64 -6.84 16.57
CA ALA A 154 -6.81 -6.67 18.01
C ALA A 154 -8.29 -6.71 18.42
N LEU A 155 -9.19 -6.12 17.64
CA LEU A 155 -10.63 -6.13 17.88
C LEU A 155 -11.25 -7.53 17.72
N LEU A 156 -10.83 -8.30 16.72
CA LEU A 156 -11.26 -9.68 16.51
C LEU A 156 -10.81 -10.59 17.66
N GLY A 157 -9.59 -10.39 18.19
CA GLY A 157 -9.08 -11.12 19.36
C GLY A 157 -9.91 -10.88 20.62
N ILE A 158 -10.29 -9.65 20.90
CA ILE A 158 -11.12 -9.28 22.06
C ILE A 158 -12.54 -9.83 21.92
N ALA A 159 -13.16 -9.77 20.75
CA ALA A 159 -14.48 -10.30 20.48
C ALA A 159 -14.53 -11.85 20.62
N GLY A 160 -13.44 -12.53 20.24
CA GLY A 160 -13.29 -13.98 20.40
C GLY A 160 -13.17 -14.44 21.85
N LEU A 161 -12.51 -13.68 22.71
CA LEU A 161 -12.34 -13.98 24.14
C LEU A 161 -13.64 -13.79 24.94
N GLY A 162 -14.47 -12.81 24.56
CA GLY A 162 -15.78 -12.57 25.21
C GLY A 162 -16.81 -13.69 25.03
N ARG A 163 -16.62 -14.56 24.04
CA ARG A 163 -17.54 -15.69 23.78
C ARG A 163 -17.24 -16.94 24.58
N ARG A 164 -16.06 -17.08 25.20
CA ARG A 164 -15.65 -18.27 25.96
C ARG A 164 -16.04 -18.27 27.43
N SER A 165 -16.60 -17.20 27.96
CA SER A 165 -16.95 -17.11 29.38
C SER A 165 -18.43 -17.41 29.72
N ARG A 166 -19.18 -18.06 28.82
CA ARG A 166 -20.56 -18.49 29.06
C ARG A 166 -20.75 -19.97 28.73
N SER A 167 -20.15 -20.81 29.53
CA SER A 167 -20.53 -22.23 29.65
C SER A 167 -20.31 -22.70 31.06
#